data_9981100a8c5f3d81c341d319c3200ef7
#
_entry.id   9981100a8c5f3d81c341d319c3200ef7
#
_cell.length_a   1.000
_cell.length_b   1.000
_cell.length_c   1.000
_cell.angle_alpha   90.00
_cell.angle_beta   90.00
_cell.angle_gamma   90.00
#
_symmetry.space_group_name_H-M   'P 1'
#
loop_
_entity.id
_entity.type
_entity.pdbx_description
1 polymer ?
#
loop_
_entity_poly.entity_id
_entity_poly.type
_entity_poly.pdbx_seq_one_letter_code
_entity_poly.pdbx_strand_id
1 'polypeptide(L)'
;MKKLLKKITFIVSTISLITLSSISYAEDQIRIVGSSTVFPFSTAVAEEFGRSTKFKTPIVESTGSGGGMKLFCSGIGFEYPDITNASRRIKQNEYNTCSENGIRIIEVKVGYDGIVLANSKKGSLYNLTTRDIYLALAKEIPVNDNDLTLIDNPNKTWKDVNAELPNIKIEVLGPPPTS
;
A
#
# COMPACT_ATOMS: atom_id res chain seq x y z
N MET A 1 -66.79 -14.40 -18.08
CA MET A 1 -65.41 -14.92 -18.26
C MET A 1 -64.47 -13.91 -18.91
N LYS A 2 -64.71 -13.37 -20.09
CA LYS A 2 -63.82 -12.42 -20.80
C LYS A 2 -63.45 -11.16 -20.03
N LYS A 3 -64.38 -10.56 -19.22
CA LYS A 3 -64.08 -9.38 -18.39
C LYS A 3 -63.19 -9.69 -17.19
N LEU A 4 -63.31 -10.88 -16.63
CA LEU A 4 -62.48 -11.32 -15.50
C LEU A 4 -61.02 -11.63 -15.97
N LEU A 5 -60.88 -12.24 -17.13
CA LEU A 5 -59.56 -12.51 -17.73
C LEU A 5 -58.80 -11.23 -18.05
N LYS A 6 -59.43 -10.19 -18.59
CA LYS A 6 -58.83 -8.89 -18.85
C LYS A 6 -58.36 -8.18 -17.59
N LYS A 7 -59.08 -8.29 -16.46
CA LYS A 7 -58.69 -7.73 -15.18
C LYS A 7 -57.47 -8.43 -14.58
N ILE A 8 -57.44 -9.76 -14.69
CA ILE A 8 -56.32 -10.59 -14.24
C ILE A 8 -55.04 -10.31 -15.06
N THR A 9 -55.16 -10.18 -16.39
CA THR A 9 -54.01 -9.84 -17.27
C THR A 9 -53.47 -8.45 -16.96
N PHE A 10 -54.31 -7.48 -16.64
CA PHE A 10 -53.87 -6.14 -16.29
C PHE A 10 -53.12 -6.09 -14.93
N ILE A 11 -53.60 -6.83 -13.93
CA ILE A 11 -53.00 -6.92 -12.59
C ILE A 11 -51.62 -7.64 -12.67
N VAL A 12 -51.50 -8.72 -13.44
CA VAL A 12 -50.22 -9.45 -13.64
C VAL A 12 -49.22 -8.56 -14.39
N SER A 13 -49.63 -7.77 -15.38
CA SER A 13 -48.76 -6.83 -16.10
C SER A 13 -48.23 -5.70 -15.19
N THR A 14 -49.08 -5.20 -14.26
CA THR A 14 -48.65 -4.12 -13.34
C THR A 14 -47.69 -4.64 -12.25
N ILE A 15 -47.86 -5.87 -11.78
CA ILE A 15 -46.98 -6.49 -10.81
C ILE A 15 -45.60 -6.80 -11.42
N SER A 16 -45.55 -7.17 -12.72
CA SER A 16 -44.31 -7.45 -13.44
C SER A 16 -43.44 -6.19 -13.67
N LEU A 17 -44.04 -4.98 -13.67
CA LEU A 17 -43.29 -3.73 -13.82
C LEU A 17 -42.64 -3.24 -12.52
N ILE A 18 -43.09 -3.74 -11.36
CA ILE A 18 -42.59 -3.29 -10.04
C ILE A 18 -41.30 -4.06 -9.65
N THR A 19 -41.04 -5.22 -10.27
CA THR A 19 -39.89 -6.07 -9.90
C THR A 19 -38.57 -5.72 -10.59
N LEU A 20 -38.50 -4.66 -11.41
CA LEU A 20 -37.29 -4.19 -12.09
C LEU A 20 -36.66 -2.96 -11.46
N SER A 21 -36.99 -2.65 -10.22
CA SER A 21 -36.19 -1.70 -9.45
C SER A 21 -34.87 -2.39 -9.11
N SER A 22 -33.89 -2.26 -9.98
CA SER A 22 -32.49 -2.57 -9.65
C SER A 22 -32.13 -1.71 -8.44
N ILE A 23 -32.07 -2.32 -7.26
CA ILE A 23 -31.50 -1.66 -6.09
C ILE A 23 -30.02 -1.48 -6.45
N SER A 24 -29.70 -0.31 -6.99
CA SER A 24 -28.31 0.14 -7.12
C SER A 24 -27.82 0.39 -5.71
N TYR A 25 -27.12 -0.59 -5.13
CA TYR A 25 -26.31 -0.34 -3.96
C TYR A 25 -25.15 0.57 -4.42
N ALA A 26 -25.32 1.85 -4.23
CA ALA A 26 -24.18 2.76 -4.31
C ALA A 26 -23.24 2.41 -3.15
N GLU A 27 -21.98 2.21 -3.43
CA GLU A 27 -20.96 2.12 -2.39
C GLU A 27 -20.97 3.44 -1.63
N ASP A 28 -21.34 3.34 -0.36
CA ASP A 28 -21.67 4.51 0.45
C ASP A 28 -20.44 5.03 1.20
N GLN A 29 -19.30 4.35 1.05
CA GLN A 29 -18.07 4.65 1.81
C GLN A 29 -16.82 4.22 1.06
N ILE A 30 -15.92 5.16 0.82
CA ILE A 30 -14.63 4.92 0.15
C ILE A 30 -13.72 4.07 1.05
N ARG A 31 -13.13 3.03 0.49
CA ARG A 31 -12.13 2.17 1.15
C ARG A 31 -10.74 2.42 0.60
N ILE A 32 -9.81 2.73 1.50
CA ILE A 32 -8.42 3.07 1.20
C ILE A 32 -7.52 2.08 1.95
N VAL A 33 -6.65 1.39 1.24
CA VAL A 33 -5.70 0.42 1.83
C VAL A 33 -4.27 0.79 1.45
N GLY A 34 -3.28 0.21 2.10
CA GLY A 34 -1.90 0.26 1.61
C GLY A 34 -0.87 0.77 2.61
N SER A 35 0.02 1.62 2.15
CA SER A 35 1.25 2.04 2.83
C SER A 35 1.04 2.51 4.26
N SER A 36 1.79 1.94 5.20
CA SER A 36 1.87 2.41 6.59
C SER A 36 2.48 3.81 6.71
N THR A 37 3.38 4.18 5.82
CA THR A 37 3.98 5.52 5.74
C THR A 37 2.94 6.59 5.40
N VAL A 38 2.04 6.28 4.45
CA VAL A 38 1.01 7.21 3.97
C VAL A 38 -0.23 7.18 4.87
N PHE A 39 -0.44 6.11 5.63
CA PHE A 39 -1.61 5.90 6.47
C PHE A 39 -2.01 7.10 7.34
N PRO A 40 -1.11 7.72 8.15
CA PRO A 40 -1.51 8.84 9.01
C PRO A 40 -1.97 10.07 8.21
N PHE A 41 -1.38 10.31 7.05
CA PHE A 41 -1.78 11.43 6.18
C PHE A 41 -3.15 11.16 5.54
N SER A 42 -3.35 9.96 5.02
CA SER A 42 -4.65 9.58 4.43
C SER A 42 -5.75 9.56 5.47
N THR A 43 -5.48 9.15 6.71
CA THR A 43 -6.45 9.19 7.80
C THR A 43 -6.87 10.63 8.10
N ALA A 44 -5.92 11.56 8.21
CA ALA A 44 -6.23 12.97 8.43
C ALA A 44 -7.08 13.58 7.30
N VAL A 45 -6.77 13.24 6.04
CA VAL A 45 -7.55 13.69 4.88
C VAL A 45 -8.94 13.05 4.87
N ALA A 46 -9.07 11.77 5.20
CA ALA A 46 -10.34 11.07 5.26
C ALA A 46 -11.26 11.66 6.34
N GLU A 47 -10.73 11.96 7.52
CA GLU A 47 -11.47 12.61 8.60
C GLU A 47 -11.95 14.01 8.19
N GLU A 48 -11.08 14.80 7.56
CA GLU A 48 -11.45 16.13 7.08
C GLU A 48 -12.51 16.07 5.98
N PHE A 49 -12.39 15.13 5.05
CA PHE A 49 -13.39 14.87 4.02
C PHE A 49 -14.76 14.55 4.62
N GLY A 50 -14.81 13.66 5.64
CA GLY A 50 -16.06 13.32 6.32
C GLY A 50 -16.66 14.49 7.12
N ARG A 51 -15.81 15.40 7.65
CA ARG A 51 -16.27 16.61 8.37
C ARG A 51 -16.76 17.71 7.44
N SER A 52 -16.10 17.89 6.29
CA SER A 52 -16.36 19.00 5.36
C SER A 52 -17.39 18.68 4.29
N THR A 53 -17.81 17.43 4.15
CA THR A 53 -18.75 16.97 3.13
C THR A 53 -19.95 16.24 3.75
N LYS A 54 -20.95 15.93 2.91
CA LYS A 54 -22.09 15.09 3.29
C LYS A 54 -21.83 13.57 3.14
N PHE A 55 -20.65 13.19 2.66
CA PHE A 55 -20.28 11.81 2.45
C PHE A 55 -19.76 11.18 3.74
N LYS A 56 -19.84 9.85 3.84
CA LYS A 56 -19.24 9.12 4.95
C LYS A 56 -17.72 9.29 4.96
N THR A 57 -17.15 9.33 6.13
CA THR A 57 -15.69 9.32 6.31
C THR A 57 -15.10 8.08 5.66
N PRO A 58 -14.13 8.18 4.73
CA PRO A 58 -13.46 7.03 4.15
C PRO A 58 -12.82 6.12 5.20
N ILE A 59 -12.83 4.81 4.98
CA ILE A 59 -12.10 3.84 5.80
C ILE A 59 -10.67 3.75 5.30
N VAL A 60 -9.70 3.92 6.19
CA VAL A 60 -8.27 3.82 5.85
C VAL A 60 -7.64 2.68 6.64
N GLU A 61 -7.00 1.74 5.94
CA GLU A 61 -6.37 0.55 6.51
C GLU A 61 -4.89 0.46 6.13
N SER A 62 -4.03 0.20 7.12
CA SER A 62 -2.59 0.03 6.91
C SER A 62 -2.27 -1.45 6.61
N THR A 63 -2.09 -1.79 5.35
CA THR A 63 -1.78 -3.15 4.87
C THR A 63 -0.38 -3.27 4.26
N GLY A 64 0.40 -2.16 4.28
CA GLY A 64 1.64 -2.01 3.54
C GLY A 64 1.41 -1.81 2.03
N SER A 65 2.37 -1.17 1.33
CA SER A 65 2.23 -0.86 -0.12
C SER A 65 1.96 -2.11 -0.96
N GLY A 66 2.65 -3.22 -0.69
CA GLY A 66 2.47 -4.47 -1.43
C GLY A 66 1.14 -5.16 -1.14
N GLY A 67 0.72 -5.16 0.12
CA GLY A 67 -0.58 -5.70 0.54
C GLY A 67 -1.74 -4.91 -0.07
N GLY A 68 -1.65 -3.58 -0.02
CA GLY A 68 -2.64 -2.69 -0.64
C GLY A 68 -2.75 -2.87 -2.14
N MET A 69 -1.62 -2.92 -2.86
CA MET A 69 -1.60 -3.18 -4.31
C MET A 69 -2.24 -4.52 -4.66
N LYS A 70 -1.95 -5.57 -3.88
CA LYS A 70 -2.55 -6.88 -4.09
C LYS A 70 -4.07 -6.84 -3.96
N LEU A 71 -4.59 -6.22 -2.90
CA LEU A 71 -6.03 -6.09 -2.67
C LEU A 71 -6.69 -5.23 -3.77
N PHE A 72 -6.11 -4.09 -4.09
CA PHE A 72 -6.62 -3.16 -5.10
C PHE A 72 -6.63 -3.79 -6.50
N CYS A 73 -5.58 -4.51 -6.89
CA CYS A 73 -5.49 -5.14 -8.20
C CYS A 73 -6.25 -6.47 -8.30
N SER A 74 -6.92 -6.94 -7.24
CA SER A 74 -7.65 -8.22 -7.26
C SER A 74 -9.00 -8.14 -7.97
N GLY A 75 -9.61 -6.96 -8.13
CA GLY A 75 -10.89 -6.83 -8.82
C GLY A 75 -11.51 -5.44 -8.68
N ILE A 76 -12.74 -5.32 -9.21
CA ILE A 76 -13.55 -4.10 -9.19
C ILE A 76 -14.88 -4.43 -8.49
N GLY A 77 -15.35 -3.53 -7.64
CA GLY A 77 -16.64 -3.64 -6.94
C GLY A 77 -16.50 -3.56 -5.42
N PHE A 78 -17.60 -3.73 -4.72
CA PHE A 78 -17.73 -3.49 -3.28
C PHE A 78 -16.78 -4.31 -2.38
N GLU A 79 -16.29 -5.44 -2.86
CA GLU A 79 -15.39 -6.31 -2.10
C GLU A 79 -13.93 -5.82 -2.15
N TYR A 80 -13.62 -4.91 -3.06
CA TYR A 80 -12.26 -4.42 -3.31
C TYR A 80 -12.13 -2.95 -2.87
N PRO A 81 -10.91 -2.50 -2.51
CA PRO A 81 -10.69 -1.09 -2.17
C PRO A 81 -10.72 -0.18 -3.40
N ASP A 82 -11.19 1.05 -3.22
CA ASP A 82 -11.24 2.09 -4.26
C ASP A 82 -9.90 2.75 -4.50
N ILE A 83 -9.09 2.85 -3.44
CA ILE A 83 -7.80 3.55 -3.47
C ILE A 83 -6.77 2.67 -2.77
N THR A 84 -5.56 2.65 -3.31
CA THR A 84 -4.40 2.10 -2.62
C THR A 84 -3.30 3.14 -2.45
N ASN A 85 -2.83 3.29 -1.23
CA ASN A 85 -1.69 4.13 -0.89
C ASN A 85 -0.39 3.36 -1.08
N ALA A 86 0.64 4.02 -1.59
CA ALA A 86 1.96 3.43 -1.73
C ALA A 86 3.06 4.43 -1.39
N SER A 87 4.13 3.97 -0.73
CA SER A 87 5.36 4.72 -0.49
C SER A 87 6.40 4.52 -1.59
N ARG A 88 6.03 3.87 -2.68
CA ARG A 88 6.83 3.61 -3.86
C ARG A 88 5.97 3.56 -5.11
N ARG A 89 6.59 3.62 -6.26
CA ARG A 89 5.87 3.36 -7.51
C ARG A 89 5.35 1.92 -7.57
N ILE A 90 4.28 1.73 -8.33
CA ILE A 90 3.77 0.40 -8.67
C ILE A 90 4.86 -0.40 -9.39
N LYS A 91 4.98 -1.68 -9.05
CA LYS A 91 5.89 -2.61 -9.74
C LYS A 91 5.23 -3.14 -11.01
N GLN A 92 6.05 -3.59 -11.98
CA GLN A 92 5.55 -4.09 -13.26
C GLN A 92 4.59 -5.28 -13.10
N ASN A 93 4.88 -6.20 -12.18
CA ASN A 93 4.01 -7.35 -11.91
C ASN A 93 2.67 -6.91 -11.29
N GLU A 94 2.66 -5.93 -10.39
CA GLU A 94 1.44 -5.37 -9.80
C GLU A 94 0.60 -4.68 -10.88
N TYR A 95 1.23 -3.90 -11.76
CA TYR A 95 0.57 -3.27 -12.90
C TYR A 95 -0.07 -4.31 -13.84
N ASN A 96 0.65 -5.37 -14.15
CA ASN A 96 0.15 -6.46 -15.00
C ASN A 96 -1.09 -7.10 -14.38
N THR A 97 -1.06 -7.42 -13.07
CA THR A 97 -2.21 -7.98 -12.35
C THR A 97 -3.43 -7.05 -12.40
N CYS A 98 -3.24 -5.75 -12.16
CA CYS A 98 -4.32 -4.77 -12.30
C CYS A 98 -4.91 -4.76 -13.73
N SER A 99 -4.05 -4.76 -14.74
CA SER A 99 -4.44 -4.74 -16.16
C SER A 99 -5.21 -6.01 -16.55
N GLU A 100 -4.77 -7.18 -16.11
CA GLU A 100 -5.42 -8.47 -16.34
C GLU A 100 -6.82 -8.51 -15.72
N ASN A 101 -7.03 -7.84 -14.60
CA ASN A 101 -8.34 -7.70 -13.95
C ASN A 101 -9.15 -6.48 -14.45
N GLY A 102 -8.74 -5.84 -15.55
CA GLY A 102 -9.46 -4.74 -16.18
C GLY A 102 -9.40 -3.41 -15.41
N ILE A 103 -8.48 -3.28 -14.45
CA ILE A 103 -8.35 -2.08 -13.62
C ILE A 103 -7.43 -1.07 -14.31
N ARG A 104 -7.97 0.11 -14.61
CA ARG A 104 -7.18 1.24 -15.11
C ARG A 104 -6.65 2.06 -13.95
N ILE A 105 -5.33 2.08 -13.78
CA ILE A 105 -4.66 2.77 -12.69
C ILE A 105 -4.50 4.26 -13.02
N ILE A 106 -4.77 5.10 -12.02
CA ILE A 106 -4.41 6.53 -12.02
C ILE A 106 -3.46 6.73 -10.83
N GLU A 107 -2.21 7.09 -11.10
CA GLU A 107 -1.22 7.41 -10.07
C GLU A 107 -1.25 8.91 -9.78
N VAL A 108 -1.46 9.26 -8.51
CA VAL A 108 -1.40 10.63 -8.02
C VAL A 108 -0.27 10.74 -7.00
N LYS A 109 0.77 11.51 -7.34
CA LYS A 109 1.88 11.77 -6.41
C LYS A 109 1.47 12.87 -5.44
N VAL A 110 1.39 12.53 -4.16
CA VAL A 110 0.98 13.45 -3.09
C VAL A 110 2.15 14.07 -2.32
N GLY A 111 3.37 13.50 -2.43
CA GLY A 111 4.55 14.01 -1.75
C GLY A 111 5.76 13.10 -1.87
N TYR A 112 6.76 13.40 -1.07
CA TYR A 112 7.99 12.62 -0.92
C TYR A 112 8.19 12.28 0.54
N ASP A 113 8.74 11.10 0.82
CA ASP A 113 9.21 10.66 2.12
C ASP A 113 10.72 10.44 2.08
N GLY A 114 11.37 10.56 3.23
CA GLY A 114 12.80 10.35 3.39
C GLY A 114 13.10 9.25 4.40
N ILE A 115 13.98 8.33 4.04
CA ILE A 115 14.49 7.32 4.96
C ILE A 115 15.73 7.88 5.63
N VAL A 116 15.77 7.83 6.97
CA VAL A 116 16.91 8.25 7.78
C VAL A 116 17.39 7.09 8.64
N LEU A 117 18.67 7.07 8.93
CA LEU A 117 19.27 6.25 9.98
C LEU A 117 19.34 7.08 11.26
N ALA A 118 18.77 6.57 12.31
CA ALA A 118 18.76 7.23 13.60
C ALA A 118 19.27 6.30 14.69
N ASN A 119 20.00 6.85 15.65
CA ASN A 119 20.41 6.14 16.85
C ASN A 119 19.98 6.90 18.11
N SER A 120 20.22 6.31 19.27
CA SER A 120 19.99 6.97 20.54
C SER A 120 20.81 8.27 20.65
N LYS A 121 20.21 9.35 21.18
CA LYS A 121 20.92 10.60 21.52
C LYS A 121 22.09 10.39 22.49
N LYS A 122 22.11 9.30 23.23
CA LYS A 122 23.19 8.90 24.14
C LYS A 122 24.28 8.07 23.46
N GLY A 123 24.04 7.62 22.21
CA GLY A 123 25.00 6.87 21.41
C GLY A 123 26.04 7.78 20.74
N SER A 124 27.12 7.18 20.27
CA SER A 124 28.13 7.87 19.48
C SER A 124 27.52 8.37 18.17
N LEU A 125 27.82 9.61 17.78
CA LEU A 125 27.54 10.10 16.44
C LEU A 125 28.62 9.57 15.49
N TYR A 126 28.21 8.98 14.38
CA TYR A 126 29.10 8.58 13.29
C TYR A 126 28.45 8.89 11.95
N ASN A 127 29.29 9.27 11.03
CA ASN A 127 28.90 9.63 9.68
C ASN A 127 28.95 8.38 8.81
N LEU A 128 27.82 7.94 8.28
CA LEU A 128 27.74 6.75 7.44
C LEU A 128 27.60 7.14 5.97
N THR A 129 28.40 6.56 5.14
CA THR A 129 28.20 6.59 3.70
C THR A 129 27.19 5.53 3.26
N THR A 130 26.62 5.66 2.07
CA THR A 130 25.77 4.62 1.47
C THR A 130 26.51 3.28 1.35
N ARG A 131 27.83 3.33 1.12
CA ARG A 131 28.70 2.15 1.08
C ARG A 131 28.77 1.47 2.46
N ASP A 132 28.98 2.22 3.53
CA ASP A 132 29.02 1.68 4.89
C ASP A 132 27.71 0.97 5.23
N ILE A 133 26.58 1.58 4.87
CA ILE A 133 25.26 1.00 5.05
C ILE A 133 25.11 -0.32 4.28
N TYR A 134 25.54 -0.35 3.02
CA TYR A 134 25.50 -1.55 2.19
C TYR A 134 26.37 -2.66 2.81
N LEU A 135 27.62 -2.36 3.16
CA LEU A 135 28.55 -3.33 3.75
C LEU A 135 28.10 -3.82 5.14
N ALA A 136 27.30 -3.01 5.85
CA ALA A 136 26.74 -3.41 7.15
C ALA A 136 25.53 -4.35 7.01
N LEU A 137 24.67 -4.15 6.01
CA LEU A 137 23.33 -4.74 5.97
C LEU A 137 23.12 -5.80 4.88
N ALA A 138 23.95 -5.82 3.84
CA ALA A 138 23.81 -6.79 2.76
C ALA A 138 24.11 -8.20 3.27
N LYS A 139 23.36 -9.19 2.80
CA LYS A 139 23.62 -10.60 3.11
C LYS A 139 24.95 -11.06 2.53
N GLU A 140 25.22 -10.63 1.31
CA GLU A 140 26.43 -10.94 0.56
C GLU A 140 27.08 -9.64 0.10
N ILE A 141 28.40 -9.57 0.16
CA ILE A 141 29.19 -8.42 -0.26
C ILE A 141 30.32 -8.87 -1.20
N PRO A 142 30.82 -7.97 -2.07
CA PRO A 142 31.98 -8.29 -2.88
C PRO A 142 33.23 -8.50 -2.01
N VAL A 143 34.10 -9.38 -2.45
CA VAL A 143 35.39 -9.66 -1.76
C VAL A 143 36.18 -8.37 -1.54
N ASN A 144 36.24 -7.50 -2.56
CA ASN A 144 36.83 -6.17 -2.50
C ASN A 144 36.40 -5.36 -3.76
N ASP A 145 36.87 -4.13 -3.89
CA ASP A 145 36.53 -3.23 -4.99
C ASP A 145 36.99 -3.72 -6.37
N ASN A 146 37.98 -4.58 -6.43
CA ASN A 146 38.53 -5.12 -7.68
C ASN A 146 38.04 -6.55 -7.97
N ASP A 147 37.43 -7.20 -6.98
CA ASP A 147 36.85 -8.54 -7.11
C ASP A 147 35.37 -8.47 -6.64
N LEU A 148 34.47 -8.46 -7.62
CA LEU A 148 33.03 -8.36 -7.40
C LEU A 148 32.38 -9.72 -7.10
N THR A 149 33.15 -10.78 -6.91
CA THR A 149 32.66 -12.08 -6.44
C THR A 149 31.99 -11.89 -5.09
N LEU A 150 30.72 -12.28 -4.99
CA LEU A 150 29.95 -12.15 -3.76
C LEU A 150 30.28 -13.23 -2.77
N ILE A 151 30.51 -12.85 -1.52
CA ILE A 151 30.73 -13.74 -0.38
C ILE A 151 29.73 -13.40 0.73
N ASP A 152 29.43 -14.36 1.59
CA ASP A 152 28.65 -14.08 2.81
C ASP A 152 29.30 -12.95 3.60
N ASN A 153 28.50 -12.00 4.05
CA ASN A 153 28.98 -10.81 4.73
C ASN A 153 29.67 -11.16 6.07
N PRO A 154 30.98 -10.95 6.22
CA PRO A 154 31.73 -11.25 7.44
C PRO A 154 31.57 -10.15 8.50
N ASN A 155 31.09 -8.95 8.15
CA ASN A 155 31.02 -7.80 9.05
C ASN A 155 30.03 -8.04 10.19
N LYS A 156 30.47 -7.88 11.42
CA LYS A 156 29.64 -8.05 12.63
C LYS A 156 29.55 -6.76 13.45
N THR A 157 30.55 -5.90 13.32
CA THR A 157 30.63 -4.61 14.00
C THR A 157 30.76 -3.49 12.99
N TRP A 158 30.41 -2.27 13.38
CA TRP A 158 30.59 -1.10 12.54
C TRP A 158 32.07 -0.86 12.19
N LYS A 159 32.98 -1.23 13.09
CA LYS A 159 34.43 -1.16 12.83
C LYS A 159 34.90 -2.14 11.75
N ASP A 160 34.22 -3.27 11.58
CA ASP A 160 34.55 -4.21 10.48
C ASP A 160 34.18 -3.62 9.12
N VAL A 161 33.17 -2.75 9.08
CA VAL A 161 32.73 -2.06 7.87
C VAL A 161 33.68 -0.93 7.51
N ASN A 162 34.06 -0.12 8.51
CA ASN A 162 34.93 1.02 8.35
C ASN A 162 35.71 1.23 9.66
N ALA A 163 37.04 1.26 9.57
CA ALA A 163 37.95 1.34 10.72
C ALA A 163 37.76 2.62 11.57
N GLU A 164 37.19 3.69 11.00
CA GLU A 164 36.85 4.94 11.70
C GLU A 164 35.57 4.85 12.54
N LEU A 165 34.76 3.80 12.33
CA LEU A 165 33.52 3.61 13.05
C LEU A 165 33.75 2.87 14.39
N PRO A 166 32.84 2.99 15.35
CA PRO A 166 33.01 2.38 16.66
C PRO A 166 32.94 0.84 16.59
N ASN A 167 33.66 0.19 17.50
CA ASN A 167 33.60 -1.27 17.64
C ASN A 167 32.33 -1.70 18.40
N ILE A 168 31.20 -1.52 17.75
CA ILE A 168 29.87 -1.82 18.27
C ILE A 168 29.19 -2.77 17.30
N LYS A 169 28.49 -3.77 17.82
CA LYS A 169 27.74 -4.74 17.02
C LYS A 169 26.73 -4.02 16.12
N ILE A 170 26.63 -4.48 14.87
CA ILE A 170 25.63 -3.99 13.93
C ILE A 170 24.27 -4.57 14.34
N GLU A 171 23.39 -3.69 14.80
CA GLU A 171 22.00 -4.01 15.07
C GLU A 171 21.14 -2.92 14.42
N VAL A 172 20.27 -3.31 13.50
CA VAL A 172 19.41 -2.37 12.77
C VAL A 172 17.98 -2.82 12.87
N LEU A 173 17.12 -1.88 13.25
CA LEU A 173 15.67 -2.05 13.22
C LEU A 173 15.14 -1.33 11.99
N GLY A 174 14.25 -1.98 11.27
CA GLY A 174 13.64 -1.42 10.08
C GLY A 174 12.19 -1.84 9.93
N PRO A 175 11.48 -1.26 8.95
CA PRO A 175 10.12 -1.68 8.65
C PRO A 175 10.10 -3.14 8.14
N PRO A 176 8.96 -3.83 8.29
CA PRO A 176 8.82 -5.18 7.77
C PRO A 176 8.91 -5.21 6.23
N PRO A 177 9.25 -6.36 5.61
CA PRO A 177 9.41 -6.48 4.16
C PRO A 177 8.16 -6.11 3.33
N THR A 178 7.00 -6.09 3.96
CA THR A 178 5.70 -5.72 3.37
C THR A 178 5.43 -4.21 3.38
N SER A 179 6.26 -3.45 4.07
CA SER A 179 6.11 -1.99 4.18
C SER A 179 6.44 -1.27 2.87
#